data_edcd32c237a311fc03f4a3987b07bd21
#
_entry.id   edcd32c237a311fc03f4a3987b07bd21
#
_cell.length_a   1.000
_cell.length_b   1.000
_cell.length_c   1.000
_cell.angle_alpha   90.00
_cell.angle_beta   90.00
_cell.angle_gamma   90.00
#
_symmetry.space_group_name_H-M   'P 1'
#
loop_
_entity.id
_entity.type
_entity.pdbx_description
1 polymer ?
#
loop_
_entity_poly.entity_id
_entity_poly.type
_entity_poly.pdbx_seq_one_letter_code
_entity_poly.pdbx_strand_id
1 'polypeptide(L)'
;MNILEIKTPSLLLDIERVRKNAARVSEKARLNGVRLRPHIKTHKCVEVAMMQTEGHDGAITVSTLAEARAFSRYGFADITYAVPVERGKFSDAVEILKGGVKLNLLTDDAETVKALDEAAGKAGVRFDVFVKIDCGTHRVGVEPDTAEAVEIPRLLTDAANLSFAGILTHAGHSYDVKTTDNILKVARHERDVMVALAEKLSADGIEVPTVSIGSTPTISTVDHLDGIDEIRPGNYIFFDNYQATLGSCSFEDTALTVLAAVIHKDRTRNRLVVDAGAIALSKDRGPVGIDPSCGYGRVLDLEGSETGMRVTSLSQEHGEIDAAEMFDQFKVGDRVRILANHSCLTAAQHTHYNVIENGKIVDQWEIHRGW
;
A
#
# COMPACT_ATOMS: atom_id res chain seq x y z
N MET A 1 14.49 25.23 1.43
CA MET A 1 14.21 25.45 2.88
C MET A 1 15.02 24.44 3.69
N ASN A 2 15.51 24.84 4.87
CA ASN A 2 16.21 23.89 5.76
C ASN A 2 15.18 23.02 6.50
N ILE A 3 15.50 21.75 6.74
CA ILE A 3 14.67 20.81 7.51
C ILE A 3 14.34 21.33 8.94
N LEU A 4 15.21 22.16 9.51
CA LEU A 4 15.00 22.78 10.84
C LEU A 4 13.98 23.93 10.83
N GLU A 5 13.55 24.41 9.67
CA GLU A 5 12.60 25.52 9.54
C GLU A 5 11.15 25.08 9.47
N ILE A 6 10.90 23.77 9.22
CA ILE A 6 9.54 23.25 9.17
C ILE A 6 8.98 22.92 10.55
N LYS A 7 7.66 23.02 10.68
CA LYS A 7 6.95 22.67 11.92
C LYS A 7 6.94 21.15 12.11
N THR A 8 6.94 20.73 13.36
CA THR A 8 6.82 19.33 13.78
C THR A 8 5.44 19.07 14.41
N PRO A 9 4.91 17.84 14.35
CA PRO A 9 5.42 16.74 13.54
C PRO A 9 5.13 16.95 12.05
N SER A 10 6.02 16.47 11.16
CA SER A 10 5.85 16.58 9.71
C SER A 10 6.46 15.39 8.97
N LEU A 11 5.87 15.00 7.84
CA LEU A 11 6.46 13.99 6.96
C LEU A 11 7.64 14.57 6.17
N LEU A 12 8.69 13.78 6.09
CA LEU A 12 9.83 13.98 5.19
C LEU A 12 9.86 12.84 4.18
N LEU A 13 9.79 13.16 2.90
CA LEU A 13 9.81 12.21 1.79
C LEU A 13 11.10 12.38 0.98
N ASP A 14 11.94 11.36 1.00
CA ASP A 14 13.19 11.30 0.23
C ASP A 14 12.88 10.91 -1.22
N ILE A 15 12.97 11.88 -2.13
CA ILE A 15 12.58 11.70 -3.52
C ILE A 15 13.53 10.79 -4.30
N GLU A 16 14.81 10.76 -3.95
CA GLU A 16 15.79 9.91 -4.62
C GLU A 16 15.49 8.44 -4.32
N ARG A 17 15.15 8.14 -3.06
CA ARG A 17 14.72 6.79 -2.65
C ARG A 17 13.39 6.38 -3.30
N VAL A 18 12.42 7.31 -3.41
CA VAL A 18 11.16 7.08 -4.13
C VAL A 18 11.44 6.70 -5.60
N ARG A 19 12.25 7.48 -6.31
CA ARG A 19 12.63 7.21 -7.71
C ARG A 19 13.31 5.84 -7.85
N LYS A 20 14.26 5.52 -6.96
CA LYS A 20 14.95 4.21 -6.95
C LYS A 20 13.97 3.05 -6.74
N ASN A 21 13.06 3.19 -5.79
CA ASN A 21 12.07 2.16 -5.48
C ASN A 21 11.08 1.98 -6.63
N ALA A 22 10.60 3.07 -7.25
CA ALA A 22 9.75 3.03 -8.43
C ALA A 22 10.43 2.30 -9.58
N ALA A 23 11.67 2.67 -9.91
CA ALA A 23 12.45 2.04 -10.97
C ALA A 23 12.66 0.54 -10.75
N ARG A 24 12.93 0.10 -9.51
CA ARG A 24 13.13 -1.32 -9.15
C ARG A 24 11.91 -2.18 -9.51
N VAL A 25 10.71 -1.75 -9.15
CA VAL A 25 9.49 -2.54 -9.41
C VAL A 25 9.04 -2.41 -10.86
N SER A 26 9.21 -1.23 -11.46
CA SER A 26 8.98 -1.02 -12.90
C SER A 26 9.84 -1.97 -13.73
N GLU A 27 11.13 -2.07 -13.45
CA GLU A 27 12.04 -3.00 -14.14
C GLU A 27 11.63 -4.47 -13.91
N LYS A 28 11.24 -4.85 -12.68
CA LYS A 28 10.77 -6.21 -12.41
C LYS A 28 9.51 -6.55 -13.22
N ALA A 29 8.55 -5.63 -13.32
CA ALA A 29 7.36 -5.81 -14.15
C ALA A 29 7.72 -5.98 -15.63
N ARG A 30 8.60 -5.13 -16.13
CA ARG A 30 9.07 -5.16 -17.53
C ARG A 30 9.79 -6.47 -17.86
N LEU A 31 10.70 -6.93 -17.00
CA LEU A 31 11.48 -8.17 -17.21
C LEU A 31 10.59 -9.42 -17.20
N ASN A 32 9.48 -9.41 -16.48
CA ASN A 32 8.52 -10.51 -16.43
C ASN A 32 7.37 -10.35 -17.45
N GLY A 33 7.33 -9.27 -18.22
CA GLY A 33 6.26 -9.01 -19.20
C GLY A 33 4.88 -8.82 -18.57
N VAL A 34 4.80 -8.40 -17.30
CA VAL A 34 3.55 -8.21 -16.58
C VAL A 34 3.20 -6.73 -16.45
N ARG A 35 1.91 -6.43 -16.42
CA ARG A 35 1.40 -5.07 -16.20
C ARG A 35 1.69 -4.63 -14.77
N LEU A 36 2.15 -3.40 -14.59
CA LEU A 36 2.25 -2.75 -13.28
C LEU A 36 1.03 -1.85 -13.06
N ARG A 37 0.21 -2.18 -12.07
CA ARG A 37 -0.91 -1.36 -11.58
C ARG A 37 -0.70 -1.02 -10.11
N PRO A 38 0.20 -0.10 -9.77
CA PRO A 38 0.62 0.12 -8.39
C PRO A 38 -0.55 0.55 -7.50
N HIS A 39 -0.50 0.13 -6.23
CA HIS A 39 -1.51 0.52 -5.26
C HIS A 39 -1.15 1.85 -4.59
N ILE A 40 -1.92 2.91 -4.89
CA ILE A 40 -1.62 4.27 -4.43
C ILE A 40 -2.01 4.54 -2.97
N LYS A 41 -2.68 3.61 -2.29
CA LYS A 41 -3.12 3.79 -0.88
C LYS A 41 -1.98 4.10 0.09
N THR A 42 -0.75 3.73 -0.26
CA THR A 42 0.43 3.98 0.57
C THR A 42 0.72 5.46 0.71
N HIS A 43 0.65 6.17 -0.40
CA HIS A 43 1.07 7.57 -0.47
C HIS A 43 -0.09 8.55 -0.73
N LYS A 44 -1.14 8.16 -1.46
CA LYS A 44 -2.29 9.01 -1.82
C LYS A 44 -1.88 10.37 -2.42
N CYS A 45 -0.79 10.39 -3.18
CA CYS A 45 -0.12 11.57 -3.72
C CYS A 45 0.04 11.40 -5.24
N VAL A 46 -0.35 12.39 -5.99
CA VAL A 46 -0.41 12.35 -7.46
C VAL A 46 1.00 12.26 -8.05
N GLU A 47 1.93 13.07 -7.55
CA GLU A 47 3.31 13.13 -8.02
C GLU A 47 4.02 11.77 -7.84
N VAL A 48 3.78 11.11 -6.71
CA VAL A 48 4.31 9.76 -6.46
C VAL A 48 3.68 8.73 -7.39
N ALA A 49 2.37 8.81 -7.66
CA ALA A 49 1.70 7.91 -8.60
C ALA A 49 2.23 8.09 -10.03
N MET A 50 2.50 9.32 -10.46
CA MET A 50 3.13 9.58 -11.76
C MET A 50 4.49 8.89 -11.89
N MET A 51 5.32 8.94 -10.83
CA MET A 51 6.60 8.23 -10.82
C MET A 51 6.44 6.70 -10.84
N GLN A 52 5.43 6.16 -10.15
CA GLN A 52 5.15 4.72 -10.15
C GLN A 52 4.70 4.19 -11.50
N THR A 53 4.00 5.01 -12.27
CA THR A 53 3.42 4.65 -13.57
C THR A 53 4.25 5.12 -14.76
N GLU A 54 5.38 5.77 -14.54
CA GLU A 54 6.28 6.23 -15.60
C GLU A 54 6.75 5.06 -16.47
N GLY A 55 6.54 5.19 -17.78
CA GLY A 55 6.85 4.14 -18.74
C GLY A 55 5.88 2.95 -18.78
N HIS A 56 4.74 3.08 -18.08
CA HIS A 56 3.62 2.15 -18.08
C HIS A 56 2.34 2.81 -18.62
N ASP A 57 1.23 2.10 -18.64
CA ASP A 57 -0.05 2.58 -19.21
C ASP A 57 -0.85 3.53 -18.30
N GLY A 58 -0.33 3.90 -17.14
CA GLY A 58 -0.97 4.83 -16.20
C GLY A 58 -2.05 4.19 -15.32
N ALA A 59 -2.22 2.88 -15.35
CA ALA A 59 -3.20 2.19 -14.52
C ALA A 59 -2.80 2.19 -13.05
N ILE A 60 -3.77 2.40 -12.15
CA ILE A 60 -3.55 2.42 -10.70
C ILE A 60 -4.58 1.57 -9.94
N THR A 61 -4.24 1.22 -8.71
CA THR A 61 -5.15 0.58 -7.75
C THR A 61 -5.42 1.54 -6.58
N VAL A 62 -6.69 1.62 -6.16
CA VAL A 62 -7.14 2.47 -5.06
C VAL A 62 -7.86 1.66 -3.97
N SER A 63 -7.95 2.20 -2.76
CA SER A 63 -8.70 1.62 -1.64
C SER A 63 -10.03 2.31 -1.38
N THR A 64 -10.25 3.52 -1.90
CA THR A 64 -11.48 4.27 -1.72
C THR A 64 -11.95 4.90 -3.02
N LEU A 65 -13.26 5.14 -3.16
CA LEU A 65 -13.78 5.87 -4.32
C LEU A 65 -13.41 7.35 -4.27
N ALA A 66 -13.12 7.89 -3.08
CA ALA A 66 -12.56 9.25 -2.95
C ALA A 66 -11.16 9.34 -3.59
N GLU A 67 -10.30 8.33 -3.40
CA GLU A 67 -9.03 8.22 -4.13
C GLU A 67 -9.25 8.16 -5.65
N ALA A 68 -10.19 7.32 -6.11
CA ALA A 68 -10.51 7.23 -7.54
C ALA A 68 -10.93 8.59 -8.13
N ARG A 69 -11.83 9.32 -7.44
CA ARG A 69 -12.25 10.66 -7.84
C ARG A 69 -11.10 11.69 -7.83
N ALA A 70 -10.24 11.63 -6.82
CA ALA A 70 -9.12 12.55 -6.71
C ALA A 70 -8.14 12.34 -7.88
N PHE A 71 -7.69 11.10 -8.08
CA PHE A 71 -6.68 10.77 -9.08
C PHE A 71 -7.19 10.90 -10.53
N SER A 72 -8.49 10.65 -10.78
CA SER A 72 -9.08 10.85 -12.12
C SER A 72 -8.96 12.29 -12.62
N ARG A 73 -9.00 13.27 -11.71
CA ARG A 73 -8.84 14.72 -12.06
C ARG A 73 -7.44 15.04 -12.58
N TYR A 74 -6.46 14.18 -12.31
CA TYR A 74 -5.08 14.31 -12.74
C TYR A 74 -4.71 13.37 -13.91
N GLY A 75 -5.74 12.80 -14.57
CA GLY A 75 -5.56 12.03 -15.79
C GLY A 75 -5.40 10.52 -15.61
N PHE A 76 -5.50 9.99 -14.39
CA PHE A 76 -5.55 8.54 -14.18
C PHE A 76 -6.91 7.99 -14.60
N ALA A 77 -6.95 7.33 -15.76
CA ALA A 77 -8.18 6.91 -16.43
C ALA A 77 -8.50 5.40 -16.32
N ASP A 78 -7.55 4.56 -15.90
CA ASP A 78 -7.76 3.13 -15.63
C ASP A 78 -7.47 2.83 -14.15
N ILE A 79 -8.55 2.66 -13.38
CA ILE A 79 -8.50 2.56 -11.92
C ILE A 79 -9.18 1.27 -11.47
N THR A 80 -8.49 0.48 -10.62
CA THR A 80 -9.09 -0.65 -9.92
C THR A 80 -9.38 -0.29 -8.47
N TYR A 81 -10.65 -0.32 -8.07
CA TYR A 81 -11.07 -0.23 -6.68
C TYR A 81 -10.94 -1.61 -6.02
N ALA A 82 -9.85 -1.84 -5.28
CA ALA A 82 -9.45 -3.15 -4.78
C ALA A 82 -9.99 -3.49 -3.38
N VAL A 83 -11.22 -3.09 -3.10
CA VAL A 83 -12.01 -3.52 -1.93
C VAL A 83 -13.32 -4.08 -2.45
N PRO A 84 -13.83 -5.21 -1.93
CA PRO A 84 -15.13 -5.75 -2.35
C PRO A 84 -16.19 -4.65 -2.30
N VAL A 85 -16.86 -4.41 -3.43
CA VAL A 85 -17.84 -3.35 -3.54
C VAL A 85 -19.14 -3.74 -2.85
N GLU A 86 -19.70 -2.84 -2.07
CA GLU A 86 -21.01 -3.02 -1.44
C GLU A 86 -22.04 -2.03 -2.02
N ARG A 87 -23.33 -2.29 -1.82
CA ARG A 87 -24.45 -1.59 -2.47
C ARG A 87 -24.44 -0.07 -2.26
N GLY A 88 -24.00 0.40 -1.10
CA GLY A 88 -23.89 1.83 -0.79
C GLY A 88 -22.88 2.59 -1.63
N LYS A 89 -21.98 1.88 -2.34
CA LYS A 89 -20.94 2.45 -3.20
C LYS A 89 -21.31 2.49 -4.68
N PHE A 90 -22.43 1.84 -5.08
CA PHE A 90 -22.78 1.70 -6.50
C PHE A 90 -23.03 3.04 -7.20
N SER A 91 -23.74 3.97 -6.53
CA SER A 91 -23.97 5.31 -7.08
C SER A 91 -22.68 6.08 -7.34
N ASP A 92 -21.75 6.03 -6.38
CA ASP A 92 -20.46 6.68 -6.50
C ASP A 92 -19.61 6.09 -7.64
N ALA A 93 -19.64 4.74 -7.77
CA ALA A 93 -18.94 4.04 -8.84
C ALA A 93 -19.53 4.41 -10.21
N VAL A 94 -20.87 4.52 -10.34
CA VAL A 94 -21.54 4.98 -11.56
C VAL A 94 -21.12 6.39 -11.93
N GLU A 95 -21.04 7.31 -10.97
CA GLU A 95 -20.61 8.69 -11.23
C GLU A 95 -19.17 8.76 -11.76
N ILE A 96 -18.25 8.01 -11.15
CA ILE A 96 -16.85 7.96 -11.58
C ILE A 96 -16.74 7.40 -13.00
N LEU A 97 -17.44 6.31 -13.29
CA LEU A 97 -17.45 5.70 -14.62
C LEU A 97 -18.04 6.65 -15.68
N LYS A 98 -19.15 7.36 -15.37
CA LYS A 98 -19.74 8.38 -16.26
C LYS A 98 -18.82 9.59 -16.45
N GLY A 99 -17.89 9.82 -15.53
CA GLY A 99 -16.82 10.81 -15.65
C GLY A 99 -15.72 10.44 -16.66
N GLY A 100 -15.82 9.27 -17.33
CA GLY A 100 -14.87 8.84 -18.37
C GLY A 100 -13.72 7.98 -17.82
N VAL A 101 -13.80 7.55 -16.58
CA VAL A 101 -12.81 6.64 -15.96
C VAL A 101 -13.20 5.19 -16.24
N LYS A 102 -12.28 4.37 -16.72
CA LYS A 102 -12.41 2.92 -16.67
C LYS A 102 -12.24 2.47 -15.21
N LEU A 103 -13.36 2.24 -14.53
CA LEU A 103 -13.38 1.81 -13.14
C LEU A 103 -13.63 0.30 -13.06
N ASN A 104 -12.61 -0.45 -12.66
CA ASN A 104 -12.74 -1.86 -12.38
C ASN A 104 -13.17 -2.04 -10.91
N LEU A 105 -14.20 -2.81 -10.67
CA LEU A 105 -14.71 -3.16 -9.34
C LEU A 105 -14.24 -4.54 -8.92
N LEU A 106 -14.44 -4.88 -7.64
CA LEU A 106 -14.05 -6.16 -7.04
C LEU A 106 -15.21 -6.72 -6.24
N THR A 107 -15.49 -8.01 -6.38
CA THR A 107 -16.47 -8.72 -5.56
C THR A 107 -16.03 -10.17 -5.28
N ASP A 108 -16.62 -10.77 -4.24
CA ASP A 108 -16.50 -12.17 -3.85
C ASP A 108 -17.86 -12.77 -3.50
N ASP A 109 -18.95 -12.09 -3.93
CA ASP A 109 -20.31 -12.45 -3.55
C ASP A 109 -21.29 -12.44 -4.75
N ALA A 110 -21.97 -13.57 -4.97
CA ALA A 110 -22.92 -13.76 -6.08
C ALA A 110 -24.13 -12.81 -6.01
N GLU A 111 -24.61 -12.49 -4.81
CA GLU A 111 -25.74 -11.57 -4.65
C GLU A 111 -25.34 -10.12 -4.95
N THR A 112 -24.08 -9.77 -4.67
CA THR A 112 -23.50 -8.48 -5.08
C THR A 112 -23.38 -8.38 -6.60
N VAL A 113 -23.02 -9.46 -7.31
CA VAL A 113 -22.99 -9.48 -8.79
C VAL A 113 -24.38 -9.15 -9.35
N LYS A 114 -25.43 -9.83 -8.88
CA LYS A 114 -26.82 -9.62 -9.35
C LYS A 114 -27.28 -8.17 -9.09
N ALA A 115 -27.02 -7.68 -7.89
CA ALA A 115 -27.40 -6.32 -7.50
C ALA A 115 -26.63 -5.24 -8.30
N LEU A 116 -25.35 -5.49 -8.60
CA LEU A 116 -24.53 -4.58 -9.39
C LEU A 116 -24.97 -4.57 -10.86
N ASP A 117 -25.30 -5.73 -11.45
CA ASP A 117 -25.83 -5.84 -12.81
C ASP A 117 -27.14 -5.04 -12.97
N GLU A 118 -28.07 -5.19 -12.01
CA GLU A 118 -29.30 -4.42 -11.98
C GLU A 118 -29.05 -2.91 -11.87
N ALA A 119 -28.14 -2.50 -10.98
CA ALA A 119 -27.81 -1.09 -10.78
C ALA A 119 -27.12 -0.49 -12.02
N ALA A 120 -26.21 -1.22 -12.65
CA ALA A 120 -25.53 -0.86 -13.87
C ALA A 120 -26.54 -0.67 -15.05
N GLY A 121 -27.47 -1.61 -15.19
CA GLY A 121 -28.54 -1.54 -16.18
C GLY A 121 -29.46 -0.32 -16.00
N LYS A 122 -29.88 -0.04 -14.75
CA LYS A 122 -30.68 1.17 -14.43
C LYS A 122 -29.91 2.48 -14.73
N ALA A 123 -28.60 2.47 -14.56
CA ALA A 123 -27.74 3.62 -14.79
C ALA A 123 -27.31 3.77 -16.27
N GLY A 124 -27.54 2.73 -17.11
CA GLY A 124 -27.09 2.66 -18.50
C GLY A 124 -25.58 2.63 -18.65
N VAL A 125 -24.89 1.91 -17.75
CA VAL A 125 -23.41 1.74 -17.73
C VAL A 125 -23.04 0.26 -17.72
N ARG A 126 -21.76 -0.04 -17.97
CA ARG A 126 -21.19 -1.38 -17.86
C ARG A 126 -19.93 -1.33 -17.00
N PHE A 127 -19.81 -2.19 -15.98
CA PHE A 127 -18.63 -2.30 -15.14
C PHE A 127 -17.77 -3.49 -15.52
N ASP A 128 -16.45 -3.29 -15.48
CA ASP A 128 -15.47 -4.38 -15.44
C ASP A 128 -15.31 -4.84 -13.98
N VAL A 129 -15.48 -6.14 -13.72
CA VAL A 129 -15.51 -6.68 -12.36
C VAL A 129 -14.53 -7.83 -12.20
N PHE A 130 -13.62 -7.71 -11.24
CA PHE A 130 -12.74 -8.80 -10.81
C PHE A 130 -13.41 -9.64 -9.73
N VAL A 131 -13.14 -10.93 -9.75
CA VAL A 131 -13.46 -11.81 -8.62
C VAL A 131 -12.29 -11.84 -7.65
N LYS A 132 -12.56 -11.54 -6.38
CA LYS A 132 -11.57 -11.62 -5.32
C LYS A 132 -11.38 -13.07 -4.90
N ILE A 133 -10.14 -13.55 -4.97
CA ILE A 133 -9.73 -14.88 -4.54
C ILE A 133 -8.95 -14.79 -3.24
N ASP A 134 -9.23 -15.68 -2.30
CA ASP A 134 -8.43 -15.84 -1.08
C ASP A 134 -7.34 -16.91 -1.31
N CYS A 135 -6.10 -16.48 -1.28
CA CYS A 135 -4.93 -17.36 -1.40
C CYS A 135 -4.30 -17.70 -0.04
N GLY A 136 -5.06 -17.59 1.07
CA GLY A 136 -4.60 -17.94 2.42
C GLY A 136 -4.49 -16.76 3.40
N THR A 137 -4.98 -15.57 3.04
CA THR A 137 -5.07 -14.42 3.96
C THR A 137 -6.28 -14.51 4.88
N HIS A 138 -7.36 -15.19 4.45
CA HIS A 138 -8.63 -15.39 5.16
C HIS A 138 -9.28 -14.09 5.68
N ARG A 139 -9.18 -13.02 4.87
CA ARG A 139 -9.76 -11.71 5.18
C ARG A 139 -11.02 -11.44 4.35
N VAL A 140 -10.93 -11.60 3.06
CA VAL A 140 -11.99 -11.49 2.04
C VAL A 140 -11.58 -12.28 0.81
N GLY A 141 -12.55 -12.71 0.03
CA GLY A 141 -12.33 -13.48 -1.20
C GLY A 141 -12.88 -14.88 -1.11
N VAL A 142 -13.12 -15.45 -2.27
CA VAL A 142 -13.58 -16.84 -2.45
C VAL A 142 -12.37 -17.76 -2.36
N GLU A 143 -12.49 -18.86 -1.64
CA GLU A 143 -11.46 -19.91 -1.64
C GLU A 143 -11.43 -20.63 -3.00
N PRO A 144 -10.24 -20.87 -3.60
CA PRO A 144 -10.10 -21.29 -4.99
C PRO A 144 -10.70 -22.66 -5.29
N ASP A 145 -10.83 -23.53 -4.27
CA ASP A 145 -11.34 -24.90 -4.41
C ASP A 145 -12.85 -25.03 -4.21
N THR A 146 -13.55 -23.91 -3.93
CA THR A 146 -15.01 -23.93 -3.71
C THR A 146 -15.80 -23.80 -5.01
N ALA A 147 -17.10 -24.09 -4.96
CA ALA A 147 -17.99 -23.94 -6.10
C ALA A 147 -18.13 -22.47 -6.53
N GLU A 148 -18.13 -21.55 -5.57
CA GLU A 148 -18.25 -20.12 -5.76
C GLU A 148 -17.11 -19.55 -6.61
N ALA A 149 -15.91 -20.15 -6.56
CA ALA A 149 -14.76 -19.75 -7.38
C ALA A 149 -14.99 -19.95 -8.90
N VAL A 150 -15.99 -20.78 -9.28
CA VAL A 150 -16.43 -20.98 -10.67
C VAL A 150 -17.78 -20.29 -10.93
N GLU A 151 -18.69 -20.31 -9.96
CA GLU A 151 -20.03 -19.73 -10.09
C GLU A 151 -20.00 -18.22 -10.31
N ILE A 152 -19.21 -17.48 -9.49
CA ILE A 152 -19.16 -16.02 -9.57
C ILE A 152 -18.55 -15.52 -10.89
N PRO A 153 -17.41 -16.05 -11.40
CA PRO A 153 -16.94 -15.74 -12.75
C PRO A 153 -17.97 -16.01 -13.84
N ARG A 154 -18.70 -17.14 -13.76
CA ARG A 154 -19.77 -17.47 -14.71
C ARG A 154 -20.90 -16.46 -14.68
N LEU A 155 -21.38 -16.10 -13.48
CA LEU A 155 -22.42 -15.06 -13.32
C LEU A 155 -21.97 -13.72 -13.92
N LEU A 156 -20.71 -13.33 -13.77
CA LEU A 156 -20.17 -12.10 -14.36
C LEU A 156 -20.09 -12.19 -15.89
N THR A 157 -19.73 -13.36 -16.44
CA THR A 157 -19.67 -13.59 -17.88
C THR A 157 -21.05 -13.53 -18.52
N ASP A 158 -22.07 -14.05 -17.83
CA ASP A 158 -23.46 -14.11 -18.31
C ASP A 158 -24.24 -12.79 -18.06
N ALA A 159 -23.70 -11.87 -17.25
CA ALA A 159 -24.36 -10.62 -16.89
C ALA A 159 -24.51 -9.67 -18.08
N ALA A 160 -25.66 -8.99 -18.15
CA ALA A 160 -25.97 -8.09 -19.26
C ALA A 160 -25.17 -6.75 -19.20
N ASN A 161 -24.91 -6.25 -17.99
CA ASN A 161 -24.31 -4.94 -17.77
C ASN A 161 -22.96 -5.00 -17.01
N LEU A 162 -22.39 -6.19 -16.88
CA LEU A 162 -21.06 -6.40 -16.30
C LEU A 162 -20.15 -7.09 -17.31
N SER A 163 -18.84 -6.98 -17.08
CA SER A 163 -17.81 -7.74 -17.79
C SER A 163 -16.92 -8.43 -16.75
N PHE A 164 -16.66 -9.71 -16.93
CA PHE A 164 -15.66 -10.41 -16.13
C PHE A 164 -14.27 -9.88 -16.51
N ALA A 165 -13.61 -9.16 -15.60
CA ALA A 165 -12.29 -8.57 -15.82
C ALA A 165 -11.14 -9.52 -15.50
N GLY A 166 -11.42 -10.59 -14.74
CA GLY A 166 -10.42 -11.56 -14.32
C GLY A 166 -10.49 -11.89 -12.83
N ILE A 167 -9.46 -12.53 -12.34
CA ILE A 167 -9.31 -12.93 -10.94
C ILE A 167 -8.20 -12.12 -10.29
N LEU A 168 -8.42 -11.75 -9.01
CA LEU A 168 -7.52 -10.86 -8.26
C LEU A 168 -7.31 -11.37 -6.84
N THR A 169 -6.04 -11.48 -6.41
CA THR A 169 -5.72 -11.84 -5.03
C THR A 169 -4.73 -10.87 -4.36
N HIS A 170 -4.50 -11.06 -3.07
CA HIS A 170 -3.51 -10.33 -2.27
C HIS A 170 -3.06 -11.20 -1.10
N ALA A 171 -1.83 -11.63 -1.12
CA ALA A 171 -1.24 -12.45 -0.06
C ALA A 171 -0.84 -11.60 1.16
N GLY A 172 -1.84 -11.13 1.92
CA GLY A 172 -1.64 -10.32 3.12
C GLY A 172 -0.85 -11.06 4.21
N HIS A 173 -1.02 -12.37 4.32
CA HIS A 173 -0.28 -13.21 5.27
C HIS A 173 1.24 -13.27 5.00
N SER A 174 1.72 -12.74 3.87
CA SER A 174 3.16 -12.54 3.62
C SER A 174 3.83 -11.58 4.63
N TYR A 175 3.04 -10.77 5.33
CA TYR A 175 3.54 -9.91 6.41
C TYR A 175 3.74 -10.66 7.74
N ASP A 176 3.05 -11.78 7.94
CA ASP A 176 3.08 -12.54 9.20
C ASP A 176 4.22 -13.57 9.27
N VAL A 177 4.94 -13.77 8.16
CA VAL A 177 6.09 -14.69 8.12
C VAL A 177 7.38 -14.02 8.60
N LYS A 178 8.37 -14.82 9.01
CA LYS A 178 9.55 -14.32 9.73
C LYS A 178 10.85 -14.32 8.92
N THR A 179 10.84 -14.89 7.73
CA THR A 179 12.06 -15.04 6.90
C THR A 179 11.76 -14.79 5.43
N THR A 180 12.74 -14.32 4.69
CA THR A 180 12.66 -14.13 3.25
C THR A 180 12.29 -15.41 2.50
N ASP A 181 12.82 -16.58 2.94
CA ASP A 181 12.46 -17.88 2.36
C ASP A 181 10.98 -18.21 2.54
N ASN A 182 10.39 -17.83 3.68
CA ASN A 182 8.96 -18.04 3.89
C ASN A 182 8.11 -17.02 3.09
N ILE A 183 8.59 -15.79 2.86
CA ILE A 183 7.95 -14.86 1.94
C ILE A 183 7.95 -15.45 0.52
N LEU A 184 9.07 -16.01 0.08
CA LEU A 184 9.17 -16.64 -1.24
C LEU A 184 8.21 -17.83 -1.39
N LYS A 185 8.03 -18.65 -0.34
CA LYS A 185 7.01 -19.73 -0.35
C LYS A 185 5.60 -19.17 -0.51
N VAL A 186 5.26 -18.09 0.21
CA VAL A 186 3.98 -17.41 0.07
C VAL A 186 3.81 -16.83 -1.33
N ALA A 187 4.85 -16.21 -1.89
CA ALA A 187 4.83 -15.62 -3.23
C ALA A 187 4.58 -16.68 -4.32
N ARG A 188 5.25 -17.82 -4.23
CA ARG A 188 5.03 -18.95 -5.14
C ARG A 188 3.62 -19.51 -5.00
N HIS A 189 3.15 -19.70 -3.77
CA HIS A 189 1.79 -20.19 -3.51
C HIS A 189 0.73 -19.23 -4.03
N GLU A 190 0.88 -17.89 -3.81
CA GLU A 190 0.00 -16.87 -4.35
C GLU A 190 -0.12 -17.01 -5.87
N ARG A 191 1.00 -17.15 -6.58
CA ARG A 191 1.03 -17.34 -8.03
C ARG A 191 0.39 -18.67 -8.44
N ASP A 192 0.82 -19.78 -7.86
CA ASP A 192 0.41 -21.14 -8.28
C ASP A 192 -1.09 -21.36 -8.11
N VAL A 193 -1.68 -20.87 -7.01
CA VAL A 193 -3.12 -20.91 -6.76
C VAL A 193 -3.89 -20.14 -7.85
N MET A 194 -3.42 -18.97 -8.21
CA MET A 194 -4.10 -18.11 -9.18
C MET A 194 -3.99 -18.65 -10.60
N VAL A 195 -2.83 -19.19 -10.98
CA VAL A 195 -2.63 -19.84 -12.28
C VAL A 195 -3.49 -21.11 -12.40
N ALA A 196 -3.47 -21.98 -11.38
CA ALA A 196 -4.27 -23.19 -11.37
C ALA A 196 -5.79 -22.89 -11.47
N LEU A 197 -6.26 -21.85 -10.77
CA LEU A 197 -7.66 -21.43 -10.88
C LEU A 197 -7.99 -20.88 -12.27
N ALA A 198 -7.11 -20.10 -12.89
CA ALA A 198 -7.31 -19.58 -14.23
C ALA A 198 -7.39 -20.72 -15.27
N GLU A 199 -6.53 -21.74 -15.15
CA GLU A 199 -6.56 -22.95 -15.99
C GLU A 199 -7.87 -23.73 -15.80
N LYS A 200 -8.33 -23.92 -14.56
CA LYS A 200 -9.60 -24.56 -14.24
C LYS A 200 -10.79 -23.82 -14.86
N LEU A 201 -10.84 -22.49 -14.70
CA LEU A 201 -11.91 -21.67 -15.29
C LEU A 201 -11.91 -21.77 -16.82
N SER A 202 -10.74 -21.74 -17.45
CA SER A 202 -10.60 -21.90 -18.89
C SER A 202 -11.07 -23.27 -19.36
N ALA A 203 -10.77 -24.34 -18.63
CA ALA A 203 -11.26 -25.69 -18.91
C ALA A 203 -12.79 -25.80 -18.79
N ASP A 204 -13.41 -25.01 -17.92
CA ASP A 204 -14.86 -24.88 -17.73
C ASP A 204 -15.52 -23.92 -18.75
N GLY A 205 -14.75 -23.41 -19.73
CA GLY A 205 -15.21 -22.51 -20.78
C GLY A 205 -15.37 -21.06 -20.35
N ILE A 206 -14.75 -20.67 -19.27
CA ILE A 206 -14.72 -19.27 -18.77
C ILE A 206 -13.33 -18.69 -19.03
N GLU A 207 -13.20 -17.82 -20.03
CA GLU A 207 -11.95 -17.10 -20.30
C GLU A 207 -11.62 -16.15 -19.14
N VAL A 208 -10.37 -16.17 -18.67
CA VAL A 208 -9.87 -15.28 -17.62
C VAL A 208 -9.00 -14.18 -18.25
N PRO A 209 -9.54 -12.95 -18.44
CA PRO A 209 -8.81 -11.89 -19.14
C PRO A 209 -7.58 -11.39 -18.40
N THR A 210 -7.59 -11.45 -17.05
CA THR A 210 -6.47 -10.95 -16.24
C THR A 210 -6.31 -11.76 -14.95
N VAL A 211 -5.11 -12.27 -14.73
CA VAL A 211 -4.68 -12.87 -13.46
C VAL A 211 -3.83 -11.84 -12.72
N SER A 212 -4.38 -11.28 -11.65
CA SER A 212 -3.79 -10.12 -10.95
C SER A 212 -3.41 -10.47 -9.51
N ILE A 213 -2.13 -10.28 -9.14
CA ILE A 213 -1.58 -10.64 -7.82
C ILE A 213 -0.77 -9.51 -7.19
N GLY A 214 -0.25 -9.76 -6.01
CA GLY A 214 0.90 -9.08 -5.43
C GLY A 214 0.63 -8.27 -4.18
N SER A 215 1.51 -8.49 -3.23
CA SER A 215 1.81 -7.62 -2.10
C SER A 215 3.24 -7.09 -2.24
N THR A 216 3.64 -6.10 -1.44
CA THR A 216 5.04 -5.65 -1.47
C THR A 216 6.01 -6.77 -1.12
N PRO A 217 5.83 -7.56 -0.04
CA PRO A 217 6.77 -8.65 0.26
C PRO A 217 6.84 -9.70 -0.84
N THR A 218 5.69 -10.17 -1.38
CA THR A 218 5.70 -11.22 -2.41
C THR A 218 6.35 -10.75 -3.71
N ILE A 219 6.06 -9.52 -4.17
CA ILE A 219 6.69 -8.97 -5.37
C ILE A 219 8.17 -8.66 -5.16
N SER A 220 8.59 -8.32 -3.95
CA SER A 220 10.02 -8.11 -3.66
C SER A 220 10.85 -9.40 -3.77
N THR A 221 10.26 -10.56 -3.46
CA THR A 221 10.97 -11.84 -3.32
C THR A 221 10.71 -12.86 -4.43
N VAL A 222 9.55 -12.78 -5.12
CA VAL A 222 9.18 -13.76 -6.15
C VAL A 222 10.25 -13.86 -7.24
N ASP A 223 10.56 -15.08 -7.64
CA ASP A 223 11.59 -15.43 -8.63
C ASP A 223 11.10 -15.30 -10.07
N HIS A 224 9.83 -15.62 -10.36
CA HIS A 224 9.19 -15.47 -11.67
C HIS A 224 7.67 -15.25 -11.55
N LEU A 225 7.06 -14.70 -12.59
CA LEU A 225 5.65 -14.34 -12.65
C LEU A 225 4.92 -15.04 -13.82
N ASP A 226 5.36 -16.23 -14.21
CA ASP A 226 4.74 -16.99 -15.31
C ASP A 226 3.26 -17.25 -15.02
N GLY A 227 2.39 -16.97 -16.01
CA GLY A 227 0.94 -17.10 -15.89
C GLY A 227 0.24 -15.94 -15.18
N ILE A 228 0.96 -14.88 -14.84
CA ILE A 228 0.45 -13.66 -14.23
C ILE A 228 0.42 -12.54 -15.26
N ASP A 229 -0.66 -11.78 -15.32
CA ASP A 229 -0.82 -10.65 -16.24
C ASP A 229 -0.52 -9.30 -15.57
N GLU A 230 -0.82 -9.18 -14.26
CA GLU A 230 -0.78 -7.89 -13.56
C GLU A 230 -0.27 -8.02 -12.11
N ILE A 231 0.56 -7.06 -11.67
CA ILE A 231 1.02 -6.95 -10.28
C ILE A 231 0.60 -5.61 -9.66
N ARG A 232 0.25 -5.64 -8.34
CA ARG A 232 -0.32 -4.47 -7.62
C ARG A 232 0.37 -4.12 -6.29
N PRO A 233 1.70 -4.16 -6.17
CA PRO A 233 2.36 -3.76 -4.93
C PRO A 233 2.12 -2.26 -4.65
N GLY A 234 2.15 -1.87 -3.38
CA GLY A 234 1.93 -0.47 -2.99
C GLY A 234 3.03 0.07 -2.08
N ASN A 235 3.29 -0.58 -0.95
CA ASN A 235 4.20 -0.09 0.08
C ASN A 235 5.65 0.05 -0.39
N TYR A 236 6.06 -0.70 -1.43
CA TYR A 236 7.41 -0.68 -1.98
C TYR A 236 7.94 0.72 -2.33
N ILE A 237 7.02 1.65 -2.64
CA ILE A 237 7.40 3.00 -3.06
C ILE A 237 8.06 3.79 -1.92
N PHE A 238 7.62 3.53 -0.69
CA PHE A 238 8.18 4.14 0.52
C PHE A 238 9.00 3.17 1.34
N PHE A 239 8.60 1.90 1.36
CA PHE A 239 9.02 0.94 2.36
C PHE A 239 8.84 1.51 3.77
N ASP A 240 9.23 0.79 4.80
CA ASP A 240 9.13 1.21 6.19
C ASP A 240 9.94 0.26 7.10
N ASN A 241 9.89 0.50 8.41
CA ASN A 241 10.56 -0.37 9.38
C ASN A 241 10.06 -1.83 9.28
N TYR A 242 8.77 -2.03 8.95
CA TYR A 242 8.22 -3.39 8.81
C TYR A 242 8.85 -4.11 7.62
N GLN A 243 8.83 -3.49 6.45
CA GLN A 243 9.35 -4.08 5.22
C GLN A 243 10.86 -4.37 5.31
N ALA A 244 11.63 -3.46 5.91
CA ALA A 244 13.05 -3.65 6.09
C ALA A 244 13.37 -4.78 7.10
N THR A 245 12.63 -4.84 8.23
CA THR A 245 12.79 -5.93 9.22
C THR A 245 12.35 -7.28 8.67
N LEU A 246 11.32 -7.30 7.81
CA LEU A 246 10.83 -8.51 7.13
C LEU A 246 11.81 -9.01 6.04
N GLY A 247 12.68 -8.13 5.53
CA GLY A 247 13.66 -8.46 4.49
C GLY A 247 13.16 -8.22 3.06
N SER A 248 12.05 -7.45 2.89
CA SER A 248 11.58 -7.03 1.56
C SER A 248 12.46 -5.98 0.93
N CYS A 249 13.21 -5.23 1.72
CA CYS A 249 14.13 -4.17 1.32
C CYS A 249 15.23 -3.99 2.37
N SER A 250 16.20 -3.11 2.11
CA SER A 250 17.14 -2.62 3.12
C SER A 250 16.58 -1.37 3.83
N PHE A 251 17.19 -0.96 4.96
CA PHE A 251 16.80 0.28 5.65
C PHE A 251 17.10 1.52 4.82
N GLU A 252 18.12 1.47 3.97
CA GLU A 252 18.49 2.54 3.03
C GLU A 252 17.45 2.76 1.92
N ASP A 253 16.56 1.80 1.69
CA ASP A 253 15.48 1.93 0.71
C ASP A 253 14.24 2.63 1.28
N THR A 254 14.16 2.83 2.62
CA THR A 254 13.01 3.48 3.26
C THR A 254 12.98 4.98 2.95
N ALA A 255 11.91 5.45 2.30
CA ALA A 255 11.84 6.81 1.77
C ALA A 255 11.07 7.80 2.66
N LEU A 256 10.30 7.32 3.66
CA LEU A 256 9.43 8.16 4.48
C LEU A 256 9.85 8.15 5.94
N THR A 257 9.99 9.35 6.53
CA THR A 257 10.20 9.53 7.97
C THR A 257 9.31 10.64 8.52
N VAL A 258 9.09 10.64 9.83
CA VAL A 258 8.44 11.75 10.57
C VAL A 258 9.49 12.58 11.26
N LEU A 259 9.55 13.88 10.98
CA LEU A 259 10.33 14.84 11.75
C LEU A 259 9.57 15.17 13.03
N ALA A 260 10.24 15.07 14.17
CA ALA A 260 9.67 15.34 15.49
C ALA A 260 10.61 16.21 16.32
N ALA A 261 10.07 16.98 17.26
CA ALA A 261 10.85 17.79 18.20
C ALA A 261 10.84 17.15 19.59
N VAL A 262 11.99 17.18 20.27
CA VAL A 262 12.08 16.84 21.70
C VAL A 262 11.39 17.93 22.50
N ILE A 263 10.31 17.62 23.20
CA ILE A 263 9.51 18.57 23.98
C ILE A 263 9.74 18.42 25.49
N HIS A 264 10.27 17.29 25.93
CA HIS A 264 10.57 17.05 27.34
C HIS A 264 11.71 16.02 27.49
N LYS A 265 12.47 16.16 28.61
CA LYS A 265 13.52 15.24 29.03
C LYS A 265 13.26 14.76 30.44
N ASP A 266 13.02 13.45 30.62
CA ASP A 266 12.86 12.81 31.92
C ASP A 266 14.19 12.17 32.36
N ARG A 267 14.99 12.88 33.16
CA ARG A 267 16.28 12.37 33.63
C ARG A 267 16.13 11.18 34.56
N THR A 268 15.04 11.12 35.31
CA THR A 268 14.80 10.03 36.26
C THR A 268 14.59 8.68 35.57
N ARG A 269 13.97 8.73 34.39
CA ARG A 269 13.66 7.54 33.58
C ARG A 269 14.55 7.39 32.35
N ASN A 270 15.52 8.29 32.18
CA ASN A 270 16.41 8.33 31.02
C ASN A 270 15.63 8.39 29.68
N ARG A 271 14.60 9.23 29.60
CA ARG A 271 13.63 9.25 28.53
C ARG A 271 13.49 10.63 27.90
N LEU A 272 13.37 10.64 26.57
CA LEU A 272 12.95 11.79 25.79
C LEU A 272 11.47 11.67 25.44
N VAL A 273 10.78 12.80 25.38
CA VAL A 273 9.42 12.88 24.85
C VAL A 273 9.43 13.79 23.64
N VAL A 274 8.83 13.33 22.57
CA VAL A 274 8.68 14.07 21.31
C VAL A 274 7.21 14.39 21.02
N ASP A 275 6.98 15.42 20.20
CA ASP A 275 5.64 15.87 19.76
C ASP A 275 5.01 14.99 18.66
N ALA A 276 5.60 13.85 18.36
CA ALA A 276 5.07 12.87 17.42
C ALA A 276 4.44 11.68 18.16
N GLY A 277 3.17 11.73 18.38
CA GLY A 277 2.37 10.66 19.00
C GLY A 277 1.69 9.74 18.01
N ALA A 278 0.64 9.06 18.49
CA ALA A 278 -0.11 8.07 17.71
C ALA A 278 -0.75 8.62 16.44
N ILE A 279 -1.16 9.90 16.45
CA ILE A 279 -1.76 10.57 15.28
C ILE A 279 -0.72 11.10 14.28
N ALA A 280 0.57 10.97 14.58
CA ALA A 280 1.65 11.29 13.64
C ALA A 280 2.38 10.03 13.16
N LEU A 281 2.42 8.95 13.97
CA LEU A 281 3.19 7.73 13.71
C LEU A 281 2.32 6.50 13.44
N SER A 282 1.04 6.51 13.81
CA SER A 282 0.14 5.36 14.00
C SER A 282 0.51 4.49 15.21
N LYS A 283 -0.43 3.64 15.66
CA LYS A 283 -0.18 2.62 16.71
C LYS A 283 0.09 1.23 16.15
N ASP A 284 0.45 1.13 14.88
CA ASP A 284 0.81 -0.15 14.29
C ASP A 284 2.10 -0.68 14.93
N ARG A 285 2.02 -1.89 15.47
CA ARG A 285 3.15 -2.56 16.09
C ARG A 285 4.13 -3.12 15.05
N GLY A 286 3.75 -3.09 13.77
CA GLY A 286 4.61 -3.48 12.65
C GLY A 286 5.26 -4.85 12.87
N PRO A 287 6.61 -4.92 12.82
CA PRO A 287 7.33 -6.19 12.84
C PRO A 287 7.47 -6.82 14.23
N VAL A 288 6.59 -6.53 15.20
CA VAL A 288 6.71 -7.03 16.59
C VAL A 288 6.81 -8.56 16.68
N GLY A 289 6.26 -9.29 15.73
CA GLY A 289 6.36 -10.74 15.63
C GLY A 289 7.75 -11.25 15.23
N ILE A 290 8.57 -10.37 14.63
CA ILE A 290 9.93 -10.63 14.16
C ILE A 290 10.94 -10.00 15.11
N ASP A 291 10.74 -8.71 15.43
CA ASP A 291 11.54 -7.91 16.37
C ASP A 291 10.64 -7.39 17.51
N PRO A 292 10.56 -8.10 18.64
CA PRO A 292 9.79 -7.66 19.81
C PRO A 292 10.23 -6.29 20.36
N SER A 293 11.46 -5.86 20.07
CA SER A 293 12.04 -4.58 20.53
C SER A 293 11.76 -3.40 19.58
N CYS A 294 11.06 -3.62 18.46
CA CYS A 294 10.83 -2.60 17.42
C CYS A 294 10.12 -1.33 17.92
N GLY A 295 9.39 -1.42 19.03
CA GLY A 295 8.57 -0.32 19.56
C GLY A 295 7.52 0.15 18.53
N TYR A 296 7.49 1.48 18.31
CA TYR A 296 6.62 2.14 17.32
C TYR A 296 7.42 2.84 16.21
N GLY A 297 8.70 2.53 16.10
CA GLY A 297 9.59 3.04 15.06
C GLY A 297 11.00 3.29 15.56
N ARG A 298 11.91 3.40 14.59
CA ARG A 298 13.35 3.69 14.83
C ARG A 298 13.58 5.19 14.87
N VAL A 299 14.41 5.63 15.80
CA VAL A 299 14.83 7.04 15.87
C VAL A 299 16.12 7.20 15.07
N LEU A 300 16.11 8.16 14.17
CA LEU A 300 17.25 8.53 13.31
C LEU A 300 17.70 9.94 13.65
N ASP A 301 18.94 10.26 13.37
CA ASP A 301 19.43 11.64 13.36
C ASP A 301 18.84 12.45 12.18
N LEU A 302 19.23 13.71 12.04
CA LEU A 302 18.71 14.58 10.97
C LEU A 302 19.23 14.18 9.58
N GLU A 303 20.35 13.52 9.51
CA GLU A 303 20.97 12.98 8.30
C GLU A 303 20.31 11.67 7.86
N GLY A 304 19.52 11.03 8.76
CA GLY A 304 18.83 9.76 8.52
C GLY A 304 19.61 8.53 8.95
N SER A 305 20.68 8.71 9.77
CA SER A 305 21.46 7.60 10.33
C SER A 305 20.79 7.03 11.58
N GLU A 306 20.91 5.74 11.82
CA GLU A 306 20.34 5.08 13.00
C GLU A 306 21.05 5.52 14.29
N THR A 307 20.26 5.88 15.30
CA THR A 307 20.76 6.22 16.63
C THR A 307 20.77 5.04 17.60
N GLY A 308 20.18 3.94 17.24
CA GLY A 308 19.91 2.80 18.14
C GLY A 308 18.66 2.98 19.03
N MET A 309 18.13 4.19 19.14
CA MET A 309 16.93 4.47 19.95
C MET A 309 15.64 4.01 19.26
N ARG A 310 14.60 3.80 20.08
CA ARG A 310 13.25 3.41 19.60
C ARG A 310 12.18 4.25 20.29
N VAL A 311 11.08 4.50 19.57
CA VAL A 311 9.86 5.01 20.19
C VAL A 311 9.19 3.85 20.93
N THR A 312 9.17 3.91 22.25
CA THR A 312 8.76 2.78 23.11
C THR A 312 7.28 2.84 23.51
N SER A 313 6.70 4.05 23.52
CA SER A 313 5.30 4.29 23.91
C SER A 313 4.72 5.47 23.13
N LEU A 314 3.41 5.42 22.87
CA LEU A 314 2.65 6.46 22.19
C LEU A 314 1.39 6.83 22.98
N SER A 315 1.26 8.09 23.36
CA SER A 315 0.00 8.77 23.62
C SER A 315 -0.51 9.40 22.31
N GLN A 316 -1.63 10.12 22.36
CA GLN A 316 -2.18 10.73 21.14
C GLN A 316 -1.17 11.68 20.46
N GLU A 317 -0.60 12.62 21.22
CA GLU A 317 0.30 13.67 20.71
C GLU A 317 1.78 13.46 21.13
N HIS A 318 2.08 12.48 21.97
CA HIS A 318 3.40 12.29 22.56
C HIS A 318 3.98 10.94 22.21
N GLY A 319 5.23 10.92 21.76
CA GLY A 319 6.05 9.72 21.63
C GLY A 319 7.13 9.69 22.72
N GLU A 320 7.28 8.56 23.40
CA GLU A 320 8.32 8.35 24.40
C GLU A 320 9.46 7.55 23.78
N ILE A 321 10.69 8.03 23.96
CA ILE A 321 11.91 7.42 23.42
C ILE A 321 12.80 7.04 24.59
N ASP A 322 13.23 5.77 24.67
CA ASP A 322 14.32 5.38 25.53
C ASP A 322 15.63 5.92 24.95
N ALA A 323 16.24 6.86 25.65
CA ALA A 323 17.42 7.58 25.16
C ALA A 323 18.72 6.81 25.35
N ALA A 324 18.71 5.72 26.15
CA ALA A 324 19.90 4.93 26.47
C ALA A 324 21.11 5.85 26.83
N GLU A 325 22.25 5.67 26.20
CA GLU A 325 23.47 6.45 26.43
C GLU A 325 23.45 7.83 25.75
N MET A 326 22.44 8.14 24.92
CA MET A 326 22.37 9.37 24.15
C MET A 326 21.62 10.51 24.87
N PHE A 327 21.07 10.27 26.07
CA PHE A 327 20.21 11.20 26.78
C PHE A 327 20.79 12.61 26.90
N ASP A 328 22.08 12.73 27.28
CA ASP A 328 22.73 14.01 27.50
C ASP A 328 23.12 14.73 26.20
N GLN A 329 23.05 14.07 25.04
CA GLN A 329 23.30 14.69 23.75
C GLN A 329 22.13 15.54 23.26
N PHE A 330 20.92 15.32 23.80
CA PHE A 330 19.72 16.05 23.42
C PHE A 330 19.34 17.13 24.41
N LYS A 331 18.70 18.17 23.89
CA LYS A 331 18.01 19.23 24.66
C LYS A 331 16.59 19.42 24.13
N VAL A 332 15.74 20.06 24.92
CA VAL A 332 14.39 20.46 24.47
C VAL A 332 14.52 21.41 23.28
N GLY A 333 13.76 21.14 22.23
CA GLY A 333 13.82 21.84 20.95
C GLY A 333 14.67 21.15 19.88
N ASP A 334 15.52 20.20 20.23
CA ASP A 334 16.24 19.39 19.24
C ASP A 334 15.28 18.52 18.44
N ARG A 335 15.67 18.19 17.23
CA ARG A 335 14.84 17.43 16.31
C ARG A 335 15.45 16.07 15.98
N VAL A 336 14.57 15.11 15.76
CA VAL A 336 14.89 13.76 15.33
C VAL A 336 14.00 13.36 14.17
N ARG A 337 14.43 12.40 13.38
CA ARG A 337 13.58 11.72 12.40
C ARG A 337 13.14 10.38 12.95
N ILE A 338 11.92 9.98 12.68
CA ILE A 338 11.38 8.68 13.11
C ILE A 338 10.96 7.89 11.87
N LEU A 339 11.61 6.75 11.68
CA LEU A 339 11.18 5.74 10.72
C LEU A 339 10.05 4.93 11.35
N ALA A 340 8.82 5.23 10.96
CA ALA A 340 7.63 4.57 11.50
C ALA A 340 7.56 3.09 11.07
N ASN A 341 6.84 2.29 11.85
CA ASN A 341 6.65 0.87 11.54
C ASN A 341 5.89 0.64 10.24
N HIS A 342 4.89 1.47 9.93
CA HIS A 342 4.01 1.28 8.78
C HIS A 342 3.77 2.60 8.04
N SER A 343 4.49 2.81 6.94
CA SER A 343 4.44 4.06 6.16
C SER A 343 3.02 4.41 5.66
N CYS A 344 2.21 3.43 5.26
CA CYS A 344 0.85 3.67 4.76
C CYS A 344 -0.04 4.33 5.83
N LEU A 345 -0.03 3.80 7.05
CA LEU A 345 -0.85 4.32 8.14
C LEU A 345 -0.33 5.66 8.65
N THR A 346 0.99 5.83 8.67
CA THR A 346 1.64 7.07 9.03
C THR A 346 1.28 8.17 8.03
N ALA A 347 1.48 7.94 6.73
CA ALA A 347 1.16 8.89 5.68
C ALA A 347 -0.32 9.31 5.70
N ALA A 348 -1.23 8.36 5.94
CA ALA A 348 -2.68 8.63 5.98
C ALA A 348 -3.11 9.60 7.09
N GLN A 349 -2.25 9.90 8.05
CA GLN A 349 -2.55 10.81 9.16
C GLN A 349 -2.16 12.26 8.87
N HIS A 350 -1.32 12.49 7.86
CA HIS A 350 -0.84 13.80 7.46
C HIS A 350 -1.57 14.32 6.22
N THR A 351 -1.38 15.59 5.91
CA THR A 351 -1.97 16.26 4.73
C THR A 351 -0.97 16.53 3.63
N HIS A 352 0.32 16.57 3.95
CA HIS A 352 1.39 16.91 3.00
C HIS A 352 2.66 16.13 3.30
N TYR A 353 3.44 15.89 2.26
CA TYR A 353 4.84 15.50 2.33
C TYR A 353 5.72 16.75 2.16
N ASN A 354 6.72 16.91 3.00
CA ASN A 354 7.85 17.80 2.68
C ASN A 354 8.87 16.96 1.91
N VAL A 355 9.04 17.25 0.65
CA VAL A 355 9.93 16.50 -0.26
C VAL A 355 11.36 16.95 -0.05
N ILE A 356 12.24 16.00 0.24
CA ILE A 356 13.67 16.26 0.44
C ILE A 356 14.50 15.66 -0.70
N GLU A 357 15.45 16.43 -1.17
CA GLU A 357 16.47 16.03 -2.14
C GLU A 357 17.82 16.60 -1.69
N ASN A 358 18.86 15.77 -1.62
CA ASN A 358 20.19 16.16 -1.11
C ASN A 358 20.12 16.90 0.26
N GLY A 359 19.27 16.40 1.18
CA GLY A 359 19.11 16.97 2.54
C GLY A 359 18.38 18.31 2.61
N LYS A 360 17.84 18.82 1.50
CA LYS A 360 17.08 20.09 1.44
C LYS A 360 15.63 19.84 1.06
N ILE A 361 14.72 20.64 1.64
CA ILE A 361 13.33 20.63 1.21
C ILE A 361 13.24 21.38 -0.11
N VAL A 362 12.76 20.67 -1.14
CA VAL A 362 12.62 21.15 -2.51
C VAL A 362 11.18 21.41 -2.90
N ASP A 363 10.21 20.70 -2.28
CA ASP A 363 8.79 20.83 -2.62
C ASP A 363 7.90 20.40 -1.44
N GLN A 364 6.57 20.59 -1.59
CA GLN A 364 5.54 20.09 -0.69
C GLN A 364 4.39 19.52 -1.52
N TRP A 365 4.06 18.23 -1.31
CA TRP A 365 3.04 17.52 -2.07
C TRP A 365 1.85 17.15 -1.21
N GLU A 366 0.65 17.25 -1.79
CA GLU A 366 -0.61 16.97 -1.12
C GLU A 366 -0.89 15.47 -0.97
N ILE A 367 -1.57 15.10 0.12
CA ILE A 367 -2.08 13.75 0.39
C ILE A 367 -3.60 13.76 0.25
N HIS A 368 -4.12 13.11 -0.79
CA HIS A 368 -5.55 13.02 -1.07
C HIS A 368 -6.21 11.93 -0.23
N ARG A 369 -6.84 12.34 0.86
CA ARG A 369 -7.52 11.45 1.82
C ARG A 369 -9.03 11.50 1.64
N GLY A 370 -9.73 10.49 2.18
CA GLY A 370 -11.20 10.43 2.23
C GLY A 370 -11.73 9.05 1.89
N TRP A 371 -13.04 8.95 2.00
CA TRP A 371 -13.78 7.69 1.83
C TRP A 371 -14.74 7.73 0.65
#